data_9e3d3be4596cc8d9aebdbc1b466b8382
#
_entry.id   9e3d3be4596cc8d9aebdbc1b466b8382
#
_cell.length_a   1.000
_cell.length_b   1.000
_cell.length_c   1.000
_cell.angle_alpha   90.00
_cell.angle_beta   90.00
_cell.angle_gamma   90.00
#
_symmetry.space_group_name_H-M   'P 1'
#
loop_
_entity.id
_entity.type
_entity.pdbx_description
1 polymer ?
#
loop_
_entity_poly.entity_id
_entity_poly.type
_entity_poly.pdbx_seq_one_letter_code
_entity_poly.pdbx_strand_id
1 'polypeptide(L)'
;TTILGGGRYDHLVEEFNGPATPAVGFGIGEERLMLVLEKQNPALFEKRGIDFFITNIGDGTAQKAIEIARSLRNQGFEADFDVNQKKLKNQFKKADREGAKYVITLGEKELANGVLNIKRLADGKTIDLSLEDLNNMTKIMDELKD
;
A
#
# COMPACT_ATOMS: atom_id res chain seq x y z
N THR A 1 8.87 26.34 -15.93
CA THR A 1 7.61 25.91 -15.27
C THR A 1 7.83 25.91 -13.75
N THR A 2 7.05 26.73 -13.03
CA THR A 2 7.15 26.85 -11.57
C THR A 2 6.59 25.60 -10.91
N ILE A 3 7.35 24.95 -10.05
CA ILE A 3 6.92 23.77 -9.26
C ILE A 3 6.38 24.23 -7.91
N LEU A 4 7.06 25.21 -7.29
CA LEU A 4 6.74 25.77 -5.99
C LEU A 4 6.78 27.29 -6.11
N GLY A 5 5.81 27.96 -5.53
CA GLY A 5 5.77 29.41 -5.38
C GLY A 5 5.24 29.79 -4.01
N GLY A 6 5.78 30.85 -3.44
CA GLY A 6 5.37 31.30 -2.14
C GLY A 6 6.04 32.62 -1.77
N GLY A 7 5.69 33.13 -0.61
CA GLY A 7 6.22 34.40 -0.14
C GLY A 7 5.91 34.68 1.32
N ARG A 8 6.43 35.79 1.77
CA ARG A 8 6.11 36.38 3.06
C ARG A 8 4.96 37.39 2.89
N TYR A 9 3.96 37.28 3.73
CA TYR A 9 2.69 38.02 3.64
C TYR A 9 2.38 38.72 4.98
N ASP A 10 3.26 39.65 5.40
CA ASP A 10 3.19 40.25 6.72
C ASP A 10 1.90 41.04 6.96
N HIS A 11 1.25 41.57 5.92
CA HIS A 11 0.03 42.36 5.99
C HIS A 11 -1.26 41.60 5.64
N LEU A 12 -1.16 40.32 5.31
CA LEU A 12 -2.32 39.57 4.84
C LEU A 12 -3.45 39.50 5.87
N VAL A 13 -3.11 39.29 7.13
CA VAL A 13 -4.11 39.20 8.23
C VAL A 13 -4.77 40.55 8.48
N GLU A 14 -4.02 41.66 8.37
CA GLU A 14 -4.53 43.02 8.49
C GLU A 14 -5.50 43.38 7.34
N GLU A 15 -5.25 42.92 6.10
CA GLU A 15 -6.15 43.08 4.96
C GLU A 15 -7.52 42.42 5.21
N PHE A 16 -7.57 41.38 6.03
CA PHE A 16 -8.81 40.73 6.49
C PHE A 16 -9.32 41.23 7.84
N ASN A 17 -8.93 42.45 8.25
CA ASN A 17 -9.32 43.09 9.49
C ASN A 17 -8.87 42.36 10.77
N GLY A 18 -7.80 41.58 10.68
CA GLY A 18 -7.15 40.91 11.82
C GLY A 18 -6.01 41.75 12.41
N PRO A 19 -5.39 41.30 13.50
CA PRO A 19 -4.23 41.98 14.09
C PRO A 19 -2.98 41.83 13.17
N ALA A 20 -2.04 42.77 13.34
CA ALA A 20 -0.75 42.71 12.66
C ALA A 20 -0.02 41.37 12.96
N THR A 21 0.02 40.49 12.01
CA THR A 21 0.55 39.14 12.17
C THR A 21 1.40 38.76 10.97
N PRO A 22 2.71 38.59 11.15
CA PRO A 22 3.56 38.09 10.07
C PRO A 22 3.14 36.71 9.62
N ALA A 23 3.08 36.49 8.31
CA ALA A 23 2.68 35.23 7.73
C ALA A 23 3.64 34.82 6.61
N VAL A 24 3.76 33.51 6.40
CA VAL A 24 4.46 32.91 5.26
C VAL A 24 3.58 31.81 4.68
N GLY A 25 3.56 31.71 3.37
CA GLY A 25 2.80 30.66 2.71
C GLY A 25 3.47 30.25 1.40
N PHE A 26 3.19 29.03 1.00
CA PHE A 26 3.61 28.52 -0.31
C PHE A 26 2.62 27.50 -0.83
N GLY A 27 2.62 27.33 -2.16
CA GLY A 27 1.89 26.27 -2.85
C GLY A 27 2.84 25.47 -3.71
N ILE A 28 2.64 24.18 -3.77
CA ILE A 28 3.39 23.26 -4.62
C ILE A 28 2.43 22.54 -5.58
N GLY A 29 2.82 22.42 -6.86
CA GLY A 29 2.08 21.63 -7.83
C GLY A 29 2.59 20.19 -7.81
N GLU A 30 1.79 19.28 -7.24
CA GLU A 30 2.15 17.85 -7.11
C GLU A 30 2.38 17.22 -8.48
N GLU A 31 1.48 17.41 -9.44
CA GLU A 31 1.59 16.87 -10.79
C GLU A 31 2.84 17.38 -11.51
N ARG A 32 3.18 18.67 -11.30
CA ARG A 32 4.39 19.26 -11.89
C ARG A 32 5.65 18.69 -11.27
N LEU A 33 5.64 18.44 -9.96
CA LEU A 33 6.74 17.76 -9.27
C LEU A 33 6.93 16.35 -9.82
N MET A 34 5.84 15.58 -9.98
CA MET A 34 5.87 14.24 -10.53
C MET A 34 6.43 14.21 -11.95
N LEU A 35 6.01 15.11 -12.82
CA LEU A 35 6.56 15.23 -14.19
C LEU A 35 8.06 15.52 -14.23
N VAL A 36 8.56 16.31 -13.29
CA VAL A 36 10.01 16.59 -13.18
C VAL A 36 10.76 15.38 -12.67
N LEU A 37 10.22 14.70 -11.65
CA LEU A 37 10.82 13.48 -11.09
C LEU A 37 10.88 12.36 -12.13
N GLU A 38 9.80 12.16 -12.89
CA GLU A 38 9.75 11.15 -13.96
C GLU A 38 10.83 11.42 -15.02
N LYS A 39 11.03 12.69 -15.38
CA LYS A 39 12.06 13.07 -16.36
C LYS A 39 13.48 12.91 -15.81
N GLN A 40 13.70 13.20 -14.52
CA GLN A 40 15.02 13.14 -13.90
C GLN A 40 15.41 11.73 -13.45
N ASN A 41 14.44 10.95 -13.00
CA ASN A 41 14.65 9.58 -12.52
C ASN A 41 13.50 8.65 -12.96
N PRO A 42 13.46 8.24 -14.23
CA PRO A 42 12.41 7.37 -14.76
C PRO A 42 12.26 6.05 -13.98
N ALA A 43 13.34 5.55 -13.38
CA ALA A 43 13.32 4.30 -12.62
C ALA A 43 12.41 4.34 -11.39
N LEU A 44 12.06 5.53 -10.86
CA LEU A 44 11.07 5.67 -9.78
C LEU A 44 9.65 5.34 -10.23
N PHE A 45 9.39 5.43 -11.54
CA PHE A 45 8.06 5.26 -12.15
C PHE A 45 7.91 3.93 -12.90
N GLU A 46 8.96 3.10 -12.90
CA GLU A 46 8.85 1.76 -13.42
C GLU A 46 7.80 0.99 -12.62
N LYS A 47 6.86 0.37 -13.35
CA LYS A 47 5.82 -0.44 -12.73
C LYS A 47 6.44 -1.68 -12.11
N ARG A 48 6.64 -1.66 -10.80
CA ARG A 48 7.05 -2.83 -10.02
C ARG A 48 5.80 -3.60 -9.61
N GLY A 49 5.88 -4.93 -9.70
CA GLY A 49 4.86 -5.77 -9.09
C GLY A 49 4.93 -5.67 -7.56
N ILE A 50 3.83 -5.96 -6.90
CA ILE A 50 3.77 -6.03 -5.44
C ILE A 50 4.19 -7.41 -4.94
N ASP A 51 4.68 -7.49 -3.70
CA ASP A 51 5.05 -8.78 -3.11
C ASP A 51 3.80 -9.57 -2.72
N PHE A 52 2.88 -8.94 -2.01
CA PHE A 52 1.68 -9.59 -1.49
C PHE A 52 0.40 -8.88 -1.87
N PHE A 53 -0.60 -9.64 -2.27
CA PHE A 53 -1.97 -9.17 -2.36
C PHE A 53 -2.85 -9.96 -1.38
N ILE A 54 -3.57 -9.25 -0.50
CA ILE A 54 -4.46 -9.88 0.47
C ILE A 54 -5.89 -9.86 -0.09
N THR A 55 -6.43 -11.05 -0.37
CA THR A 55 -7.85 -11.20 -0.68
C THR A 55 -8.62 -11.37 0.62
N ASN A 56 -9.82 -10.79 0.67
CA ASN A 56 -10.66 -10.87 1.86
C ASN A 56 -12.13 -11.09 1.47
N ILE A 57 -12.82 -11.97 2.20
CA ILE A 57 -14.23 -12.28 1.97
C ILE A 57 -14.91 -12.70 3.28
N GLY A 58 -16.05 -12.11 3.55
CA GLY A 58 -16.83 -12.34 4.76
C GLY A 58 -16.60 -11.28 5.84
N ASP A 59 -17.39 -11.37 6.91
CA ASP A 59 -17.40 -10.38 7.97
C ASP A 59 -16.08 -10.35 8.76
N GLY A 60 -15.65 -9.16 9.15
CA GLY A 60 -14.42 -8.93 9.90
C GLY A 60 -13.11 -9.09 9.12
N THR A 61 -13.14 -9.68 7.92
CA THR A 61 -11.93 -9.96 7.14
C THR A 61 -11.27 -8.71 6.59
N ALA A 62 -12.03 -7.66 6.27
CA ALA A 62 -11.50 -6.41 5.72
C ALA A 62 -10.57 -5.69 6.72
N GLN A 63 -11.00 -5.60 7.98
CA GLN A 63 -10.16 -5.01 9.03
C GLN A 63 -8.86 -5.80 9.20
N LYS A 64 -8.96 -7.13 9.23
CA LYS A 64 -7.79 -8.00 9.36
C LYS A 64 -6.85 -7.91 8.15
N ALA A 65 -7.39 -7.77 6.94
CA ALA A 65 -6.58 -7.55 5.74
C ALA A 65 -5.75 -6.25 5.83
N ILE A 66 -6.32 -5.18 6.41
CA ILE A 66 -5.60 -3.93 6.67
C ILE A 66 -4.45 -4.16 7.65
N GLU A 67 -4.69 -4.88 8.75
CA GLU A 67 -3.67 -5.19 9.75
C GLU A 67 -2.52 -6.01 9.16
N ILE A 68 -2.85 -7.03 8.34
CA ILE A 68 -1.89 -7.87 7.64
C ILE A 68 -1.06 -7.03 6.66
N ALA A 69 -1.70 -6.22 5.81
CA ALA A 69 -1.00 -5.36 4.86
C ALA A 69 -0.05 -4.38 5.57
N ARG A 70 -0.48 -3.81 6.71
CA ARG A 70 0.35 -2.93 7.53
C ARG A 70 1.55 -3.67 8.12
N SER A 71 1.35 -4.87 8.64
CA SER A 71 2.43 -5.70 9.20
C SER A 71 3.48 -6.02 8.14
N LEU A 72 3.06 -6.42 6.93
CA LEU A 72 3.96 -6.70 5.81
C LEU A 72 4.73 -5.44 5.36
N ARG A 73 4.04 -4.30 5.23
CA ARG A 73 4.67 -3.02 4.86
C ARG A 73 5.72 -2.57 5.89
N ASN A 74 5.45 -2.79 7.19
CA ASN A 74 6.41 -2.47 8.24
C ASN A 74 7.69 -3.34 8.17
N GLN A 75 7.62 -4.49 7.52
CA GLN A 75 8.76 -5.38 7.26
C GLN A 75 9.44 -5.12 5.91
N GLY A 76 9.02 -4.06 5.19
CA GLY A 76 9.62 -3.65 3.92
C GLY A 76 9.03 -4.31 2.67
N PHE A 77 7.95 -5.09 2.79
CA PHE A 77 7.26 -5.68 1.65
C PHE A 77 6.26 -4.72 1.02
N GLU A 78 6.11 -4.78 -0.29
CA GLU A 78 5.02 -4.14 -1.00
C GLU A 78 3.76 -5.01 -0.91
N ALA A 79 2.72 -4.52 -0.23
CA ALA A 79 1.48 -5.25 -0.02
C ALA A 79 0.25 -4.39 -0.32
N ASP A 80 -0.76 -4.96 -0.98
CA ASP A 80 -2.07 -4.34 -1.19
C ASP A 80 -3.20 -5.32 -0.87
N PHE A 81 -4.42 -4.81 -0.75
CA PHE A 81 -5.60 -5.61 -0.42
C PHE A 81 -6.85 -5.09 -1.15
N ASP A 82 -7.92 -5.88 -1.16
CA ASP A 82 -9.19 -5.43 -1.74
C ASP A 82 -10.00 -4.64 -0.69
N VAL A 83 -10.24 -3.36 -1.00
CA VAL A 83 -11.00 -2.45 -0.13
C VAL A 83 -12.52 -2.69 -0.25
N ASN A 84 -12.98 -3.16 -1.42
CA ASN A 84 -14.39 -3.20 -1.77
C ASN A 84 -15.05 -4.57 -1.54
N GLN A 85 -14.35 -5.53 -0.97
CA GLN A 85 -14.82 -6.91 -0.75
C GLN A 85 -15.50 -7.52 -2.00
N LYS A 86 -14.86 -7.33 -3.16
CA LYS A 86 -15.35 -7.91 -4.42
C LYS A 86 -15.32 -9.44 -4.34
N LYS A 87 -16.06 -10.10 -5.25
CA LYS A 87 -15.99 -11.56 -5.39
C LYS A 87 -14.52 -12.01 -5.52
N LEU A 88 -14.15 -13.09 -4.85
CA LEU A 88 -12.78 -13.61 -4.77
C LEU A 88 -12.08 -13.70 -6.14
N LYS A 89 -12.81 -14.16 -7.17
CA LYS A 89 -12.30 -14.21 -8.55
C LYS A 89 -11.82 -12.85 -9.07
N ASN A 90 -12.51 -11.76 -8.71
CA ASN A 90 -12.13 -10.41 -9.15
C ASN A 90 -10.93 -9.88 -8.37
N GLN A 91 -10.81 -10.30 -7.11
CA GLN A 91 -9.65 -9.96 -6.27
C GLN A 91 -8.38 -10.65 -6.81
N PHE A 92 -8.45 -11.93 -7.20
CA PHE A 92 -7.34 -12.62 -7.85
C PHE A 92 -6.94 -11.97 -9.19
N LYS A 93 -7.92 -11.54 -10.01
CA LYS A 93 -7.63 -10.78 -11.23
C LYS A 93 -6.92 -9.44 -10.93
N LYS A 94 -7.28 -8.79 -9.81
CA LYS A 94 -6.59 -7.57 -9.39
C LYS A 94 -5.17 -7.90 -8.96
N ALA A 95 -4.96 -8.93 -8.16
CA ALA A 95 -3.63 -9.38 -7.74
C ALA A 95 -2.70 -9.64 -8.94
N ASP A 96 -3.20 -10.36 -9.95
CA ASP A 96 -2.46 -10.63 -11.18
C ASP A 96 -2.12 -9.36 -11.97
N ARG A 97 -3.10 -8.46 -12.12
CA ARG A 97 -2.89 -7.16 -12.78
C ARG A 97 -1.88 -6.27 -12.07
N GLU A 98 -1.84 -6.29 -10.75
CA GLU A 98 -0.87 -5.57 -9.92
C GLU A 98 0.50 -6.28 -9.88
N GLY A 99 0.62 -7.44 -10.51
CA GLY A 99 1.87 -8.20 -10.55
C GLY A 99 2.27 -8.76 -9.19
N ALA A 100 1.30 -9.17 -8.38
CA ALA A 100 1.57 -9.76 -7.07
C ALA A 100 2.35 -11.07 -7.22
N LYS A 101 3.38 -11.26 -6.39
CA LYS A 101 4.14 -12.52 -6.33
C LYS A 101 3.36 -13.56 -5.52
N TYR A 102 2.73 -13.13 -4.45
CA TYR A 102 2.00 -13.98 -3.51
C TYR A 102 0.59 -13.42 -3.26
N VAL A 103 -0.36 -14.32 -3.07
CA VAL A 103 -1.71 -13.97 -2.63
C VAL A 103 -1.97 -14.62 -1.28
N ILE A 104 -2.35 -13.81 -0.30
CA ILE A 104 -2.84 -14.25 0.99
C ILE A 104 -4.37 -14.30 0.91
N THR A 105 -4.96 -15.48 1.16
CA THR A 105 -6.42 -15.63 1.18
C THR A 105 -6.91 -15.55 2.62
N LEU A 106 -7.83 -14.63 2.88
CA LEU A 106 -8.44 -14.41 4.17
C LEU A 106 -9.96 -14.52 4.05
N GLY A 107 -10.51 -15.62 4.54
CA GLY A 107 -11.93 -15.84 4.72
C GLY A 107 -12.29 -15.93 6.21
N GLU A 108 -13.57 -16.09 6.52
CA GLU A 108 -14.04 -16.24 7.90
C GLU A 108 -13.44 -17.47 8.61
N LYS A 109 -13.19 -18.56 7.85
CA LYS A 109 -12.59 -19.78 8.39
C LYS A 109 -11.10 -19.56 8.75
N GLU A 110 -10.36 -18.92 7.86
CA GLU A 110 -8.95 -18.57 8.07
C GLU A 110 -8.84 -17.63 9.28
N LEU A 111 -9.73 -16.65 9.38
CA LEU A 111 -9.78 -15.73 10.50
C LEU A 111 -10.09 -16.45 11.82
N ALA A 112 -11.07 -17.35 11.85
CA ALA A 112 -11.47 -18.11 13.03
C ALA A 112 -10.38 -19.08 13.50
N ASN A 113 -9.66 -19.70 12.57
CA ASN A 113 -8.62 -20.68 12.87
C ASN A 113 -7.25 -20.04 13.14
N GLY A 114 -7.09 -18.74 12.84
CA GLY A 114 -5.81 -18.05 12.96
C GLY A 114 -4.74 -18.53 11.97
N VAL A 115 -5.14 -19.17 10.86
CA VAL A 115 -4.25 -19.71 9.83
C VAL A 115 -4.56 -19.04 8.49
N LEU A 116 -3.53 -18.61 7.80
CA LEU A 116 -3.61 -17.99 6.48
C LEU A 116 -3.08 -18.93 5.43
N ASN A 117 -3.75 -18.98 4.28
CA ASN A 117 -3.24 -19.64 3.11
C ASN A 117 -2.51 -18.62 2.20
N ILE A 118 -1.24 -18.86 1.94
CA ILE A 118 -0.40 -18.06 1.05
C ILE A 118 -0.12 -18.84 -0.22
N LYS A 119 -0.50 -18.29 -1.36
CA LYS A 119 -0.29 -18.87 -2.67
C LYS A 119 0.74 -18.07 -3.47
N ARG A 120 1.80 -18.73 -3.95
CA ARG A 120 2.72 -18.17 -4.93
C ARG A 120 2.07 -18.21 -6.31
N LEU A 121 1.98 -17.08 -7.01
CA LEU A 121 1.29 -17.01 -8.28
C LEU A 121 2.10 -17.61 -9.44
N ALA A 122 3.42 -17.64 -9.35
CA ALA A 122 4.30 -18.16 -10.40
C ALA A 122 4.10 -19.65 -10.71
N ASP A 123 3.86 -20.46 -9.68
CA ASP A 123 3.76 -21.94 -9.80
C ASP A 123 2.54 -22.53 -9.10
N GLY A 124 1.79 -21.71 -8.37
CA GLY A 124 0.62 -22.13 -7.63
C GLY A 124 0.90 -22.85 -6.31
N LYS A 125 2.17 -22.92 -5.87
CA LYS A 125 2.54 -23.51 -4.57
C LYS A 125 1.83 -22.76 -3.44
N THR A 126 1.29 -23.50 -2.49
CA THR A 126 0.58 -22.94 -1.33
C THR A 126 1.26 -23.37 -0.05
N ILE A 127 1.25 -22.48 0.92
CA ILE A 127 1.65 -22.77 2.30
C ILE A 127 0.61 -22.22 3.27
N ASP A 128 0.46 -22.89 4.39
CA ASP A 128 -0.35 -22.40 5.49
C ASP A 128 0.55 -21.79 6.56
N LEU A 129 0.17 -20.61 7.02
CA LEU A 129 0.94 -19.82 7.97
C LEU A 129 0.04 -19.36 9.10
N SER A 130 0.55 -19.37 10.34
CA SER A 130 -0.19 -18.78 11.44
C SER A 130 -0.20 -17.26 11.36
N LEU A 131 -1.22 -16.62 11.91
CA LEU A 131 -1.27 -15.15 12.01
C LEU A 131 -0.10 -14.58 12.83
N GLU A 132 0.45 -15.34 13.76
CA GLU A 132 1.60 -14.94 14.59
C GLU A 132 2.89 -14.89 13.76
N ASP A 133 3.04 -15.83 12.83
CA ASP A 133 4.23 -15.94 11.98
C ASP A 133 4.34 -14.79 10.97
N LEU A 134 3.23 -14.07 10.68
CA LEU A 134 3.26 -12.88 9.84
C LEU A 134 4.25 -11.81 10.30
N ASN A 135 4.59 -11.78 11.58
CA ASN A 135 5.58 -10.84 12.12
C ASN A 135 7.02 -11.20 11.75
N ASN A 136 7.25 -12.39 11.18
CA ASN A 136 8.55 -12.92 10.80
C ASN A 136 8.63 -13.32 9.31
N MET A 137 7.87 -12.63 8.45
CA MET A 137 7.77 -12.96 7.01
C MET A 137 9.11 -13.00 6.30
N THR A 138 10.09 -12.21 6.72
CA THR A 138 11.43 -12.23 6.14
C THR A 138 12.08 -13.61 6.21
N LYS A 139 11.94 -14.33 7.32
CA LYS A 139 12.45 -15.70 7.47
C LYS A 139 11.69 -16.70 6.61
N ILE A 140 10.36 -16.56 6.60
CA ILE A 140 9.47 -17.46 5.87
C ILE A 140 9.67 -17.31 4.37
N MET A 141 9.93 -16.09 3.89
CA MET A 141 10.20 -15.84 2.48
C MET A 141 11.50 -16.49 1.99
N ASP A 142 12.49 -16.65 2.86
CA ASP A 142 13.72 -17.37 2.51
C ASP A 142 13.45 -18.88 2.33
N GLU A 143 12.58 -19.46 3.15
CA GLU A 143 12.11 -20.86 3.00
C GLU A 143 11.20 -21.07 1.78
N LEU A 144 10.53 -20.00 1.28
CA LEU A 144 9.66 -20.06 0.11
C LEU A 144 10.40 -19.87 -1.22
N LYS A 145 11.67 -19.46 -1.20
CA LYS A 145 12.48 -19.27 -2.42
C LYS A 145 12.99 -20.59 -3.00
N ASP A 146 13.06 -21.63 -2.19
CA ASP A 146 13.40 -23.00 -2.56
C ASP A 146 12.15 -23.79 -3.01
#